data_6144de6825edbd570af89633050a8b1a
#
_entry.id   6144de6825edbd570af89633050a8b1a
#
_cell.length_a   1.000
_cell.length_b   1.000
_cell.length_c   1.000
_cell.angle_alpha   90.00
_cell.angle_beta   90.00
_cell.angle_gamma   90.00
#
_symmetry.space_group_name_H-M   'P 1'
#
loop_
_entity.id
_entity.type
_entity.pdbx_description
1 polymer ?
#
loop_
_entity_poly.entity_id
_entity_poly.type
_entity_poly.pdbx_seq_one_letter_code
_entity_poly.pdbx_strand_id
1 'polypeptide(L)'
;MTRLWVVVPAHQEAARIGATLDALAAQHDRDFTLLVVDNASTDATGDLVRRFARRAAFPVLLLTEPEKGVGCAVDTGFRYAIGQGAGIVARTDADCLPRPGWTAAARAALGTAGRGMACGRITARRDEHGPLGRAAFRLLVSLAALFGRLRPAHRRRRGYLAPYRMHAGNNMAITAGLYLDAGGMPRRPSPTDRAFLNRVRRHTTAIARCEGMIVENSTRRLRAYGVIGTARWYLDKGSGRHGEDPR
;
A
#
# COMPACT_ATOMS: atom_id res chain seq x y z
N MET A 1 -23.28 -6.73 2.61
CA MET A 1 -22.13 -6.15 1.84
C MET A 1 -20.84 -6.82 2.27
N THR A 2 -19.86 -6.95 1.37
CA THR A 2 -18.54 -7.54 1.70
C THR A 2 -17.79 -6.62 2.65
N ARG A 3 -17.34 -7.16 3.82
CA ARG A 3 -16.61 -6.37 4.83
C ARG A 3 -15.26 -5.90 4.29
N LEU A 4 -15.05 -4.58 4.30
CA LEU A 4 -13.78 -3.95 3.91
C LEU A 4 -12.94 -3.66 5.16
N TRP A 5 -11.69 -4.05 5.14
CA TRP A 5 -10.70 -3.63 6.13
C TRP A 5 -9.57 -2.86 5.44
N VAL A 6 -9.20 -1.74 6.04
CA VAL A 6 -8.07 -0.91 5.62
C VAL A 6 -6.91 -1.17 6.57
N VAL A 7 -5.79 -1.63 6.03
CA VAL A 7 -4.58 -1.92 6.81
C VAL A 7 -3.51 -0.87 6.51
N VAL A 8 -2.98 -0.27 7.56
CA VAL A 8 -1.94 0.75 7.50
C VAL A 8 -0.71 0.26 8.28
N PRO A 9 0.33 -0.24 7.59
CA PRO A 9 1.59 -0.52 8.25
C PRO A 9 2.27 0.80 8.65
N ALA A 10 2.75 0.88 9.89
CA ALA A 10 3.43 2.06 10.41
C ALA A 10 4.72 1.67 11.14
N HIS A 11 5.79 2.42 10.94
CA HIS A 11 7.02 2.32 11.71
C HIS A 11 7.71 3.68 11.77
N GLN A 12 7.84 4.27 12.97
CA GLN A 12 8.43 5.60 13.20
C GLN A 12 7.73 6.70 12.36
N GLU A 13 6.40 6.76 12.39
CA GLU A 13 5.61 7.68 11.57
C GLU A 13 4.83 8.71 12.41
N ALA A 14 5.28 9.00 13.64
CA ALA A 14 4.60 9.96 14.52
C ALA A 14 4.37 11.33 13.86
N ALA A 15 5.31 11.77 13.02
CA ALA A 15 5.20 13.06 12.33
C ALA A 15 4.16 13.07 11.18
N ARG A 16 3.68 11.92 10.70
CA ARG A 16 2.88 11.83 9.45
C ARG A 16 1.57 11.09 9.60
N ILE A 17 1.52 10.09 10.48
CA ILE A 17 0.37 9.20 10.62
C ILE A 17 -0.94 9.96 10.90
N GLY A 18 -0.87 11.09 11.61
CA GLY A 18 -2.05 11.92 11.89
C GLY A 18 -2.77 12.35 10.61
N ALA A 19 -2.04 12.86 9.63
CA ALA A 19 -2.63 13.27 8.35
C ALA A 19 -3.24 12.08 7.56
N THR A 20 -2.63 10.89 7.64
CA THR A 20 -3.18 9.67 7.03
C THR A 20 -4.48 9.25 7.70
N LEU A 21 -4.53 9.29 9.04
CA LEU A 21 -5.74 8.97 9.81
C LEU A 21 -6.88 9.95 9.51
N ASP A 22 -6.57 11.26 9.41
CA ASP A 22 -7.55 12.28 9.05
C ASP A 22 -8.06 12.10 7.60
N ALA A 23 -7.20 11.71 6.66
CA ALA A 23 -7.60 11.38 5.29
C ALA A 23 -8.52 10.15 5.22
N LEU A 24 -8.32 9.17 6.11
CA LEU A 24 -9.21 8.01 6.25
C LEU A 24 -10.52 8.40 6.94
N ALA A 25 -10.52 9.32 7.90
CA ALA A 25 -11.75 9.86 8.50
C ALA A 25 -12.59 10.67 7.49
N ALA A 26 -11.96 11.24 6.47
CA ALA A 26 -12.62 12.01 5.41
C ALA A 26 -13.16 11.15 4.25
N GLN A 27 -13.13 9.82 4.36
CA GLN A 27 -13.67 8.94 3.31
C GLN A 27 -15.20 9.09 3.20
N HIS A 28 -15.71 9.06 1.96
CA HIS A 28 -17.15 9.10 1.69
C HIS A 28 -17.84 7.79 2.12
N ASP A 29 -17.23 6.64 1.84
CA ASP A 29 -17.63 5.33 2.35
C ASP A 29 -16.85 5.04 3.64
N ARG A 30 -17.52 5.12 4.78
CA ARG A 30 -16.96 4.87 6.12
C ARG A 30 -17.32 3.49 6.68
N ASP A 31 -17.96 2.64 5.90
CA ASP A 31 -18.25 1.25 6.27
C ASP A 31 -17.01 0.38 6.10
N PHE A 32 -15.99 0.64 6.89
CA PHE A 32 -14.77 -0.16 6.95
C PHE A 32 -14.21 -0.20 8.38
N THR A 33 -13.39 -1.20 8.65
CA THR A 33 -12.56 -1.27 9.84
C THR A 33 -11.14 -0.84 9.49
N LEU A 34 -10.58 0.10 10.26
CA LEU A 34 -9.17 0.48 10.15
C LEU A 34 -8.33 -0.37 11.09
N LEU A 35 -7.29 -1.01 10.56
CA LEU A 35 -6.27 -1.70 11.33
C LEU A 35 -4.91 -1.05 11.06
N VAL A 36 -4.36 -0.38 12.06
CA VAL A 36 -2.97 0.08 12.02
C VAL A 36 -2.09 -1.01 12.60
N VAL A 37 -1.05 -1.38 11.87
CA VAL A 37 -0.04 -2.34 12.33
C VAL A 37 1.24 -1.59 12.65
N ASP A 38 1.49 -1.40 13.93
CA ASP A 38 2.72 -0.78 14.44
C ASP A 38 3.87 -1.78 14.40
N ASN A 39 4.79 -1.55 13.47
CA ASN A 39 5.91 -2.43 13.22
C ASN A 39 7.13 -2.05 14.08
N ALA A 40 7.01 -2.24 15.38
CA ALA A 40 8.05 -1.96 16.37
C ALA A 40 8.51 -0.49 16.36
N SER A 41 7.58 0.48 16.37
CA SER A 41 7.90 1.88 16.59
C SER A 41 8.33 2.14 18.04
N THR A 42 9.28 3.06 18.20
CA THR A 42 9.74 3.57 19.51
C THR A 42 9.34 5.03 19.75
N ASP A 43 8.72 5.66 18.74
CA ASP A 43 8.19 7.01 18.80
C ASP A 43 6.70 7.01 19.22
N ALA A 44 6.05 8.18 19.17
CA ALA A 44 4.66 8.35 19.57
C ALA A 44 3.64 7.79 18.55
N THR A 45 4.04 7.00 17.54
CA THR A 45 3.15 6.46 16.49
C THR A 45 1.95 5.73 17.08
N GLY A 46 2.17 4.76 17.97
CA GLY A 46 1.09 3.99 18.58
C GLY A 46 0.15 4.84 19.45
N ASP A 47 0.69 5.82 20.17
CA ASP A 47 -0.14 6.72 21.01
C ASP A 47 -1.03 7.65 20.18
N LEU A 48 -0.53 8.12 19.04
CA LEU A 48 -1.34 8.90 18.09
C LEU A 48 -2.52 8.09 17.57
N VAL A 49 -2.29 6.82 17.19
CA VAL A 49 -3.36 5.92 16.75
C VAL A 49 -4.38 5.66 17.85
N ARG A 50 -3.94 5.39 19.10
CA ARG A 50 -4.86 5.20 20.24
C ARG A 50 -5.71 6.44 20.52
N ARG A 51 -5.11 7.63 20.43
CA ARG A 51 -5.84 8.91 20.57
C ARG A 51 -6.87 9.09 19.46
N PHE A 52 -6.50 8.79 18.23
CA PHE A 52 -7.42 8.84 17.08
C PHE A 52 -8.58 7.87 17.24
N ALA A 53 -8.32 6.63 17.64
CA ALA A 53 -9.33 5.58 17.81
C ALA A 53 -10.46 5.98 18.77
N ARG A 54 -10.16 6.76 19.81
CA ARG A 54 -11.18 7.24 20.77
C ARG A 54 -12.18 8.24 20.19
N ARG A 55 -11.87 8.88 19.06
CA ARG A 55 -12.73 9.90 18.43
C ARG A 55 -13.22 9.50 17.03
N ALA A 56 -12.76 8.37 16.51
CA ALA A 56 -13.13 7.91 15.18
C ALA A 56 -14.60 7.49 15.11
N ALA A 57 -15.26 7.77 13.98
CA ALA A 57 -16.65 7.38 13.72
C ALA A 57 -16.77 5.97 13.10
N PHE A 58 -15.69 5.21 13.06
CA PHE A 58 -15.62 3.84 12.55
C PHE A 58 -14.62 3.04 13.42
N PRO A 59 -14.67 1.70 13.39
CA PRO A 59 -13.76 0.87 14.20
C PRO A 59 -12.31 1.08 13.81
N VAL A 60 -11.45 1.35 14.82
CA VAL A 60 -10.00 1.51 14.66
C VAL A 60 -9.29 0.59 15.64
N LEU A 61 -8.44 -0.26 15.11
CA LEU A 61 -7.64 -1.21 15.88
C LEU A 61 -6.14 -0.91 15.69
N LEU A 62 -5.36 -1.16 16.73
CA LEU A 62 -3.91 -1.10 16.70
C LEU A 62 -3.36 -2.48 17.04
N LEU A 63 -2.53 -3.02 16.15
CA LEU A 63 -1.82 -4.29 16.35
C LEU A 63 -0.32 -4.01 16.32
N THR A 64 0.45 -4.73 17.11
CA THR A 64 1.92 -4.66 17.08
C THR A 64 2.49 -5.85 16.32
N GLU A 65 3.42 -5.58 15.39
CA GLU A 65 4.21 -6.58 14.69
C GLU A 65 5.70 -6.40 15.07
N PRO A 66 6.28 -7.33 15.85
CA PRO A 66 7.66 -7.20 16.32
C PRO A 66 8.70 -7.47 15.23
N GLU A 67 8.38 -8.30 14.23
CA GLU A 67 9.30 -8.58 13.12
C GLU A 67 9.37 -7.39 12.17
N LYS A 68 10.53 -6.73 12.12
CA LYS A 68 10.72 -5.54 11.29
C LYS A 68 10.57 -5.84 9.80
N GLY A 69 9.79 -5.02 9.13
CA GLY A 69 9.62 -5.05 7.69
C GLY A 69 8.17 -4.81 7.27
N VAL A 70 8.00 -3.98 6.25
CA VAL A 70 6.66 -3.64 5.72
C VAL A 70 5.87 -4.90 5.29
N GLY A 71 6.57 -5.92 4.76
CA GLY A 71 5.93 -7.19 4.39
C GLY A 71 5.38 -7.93 5.60
N CYS A 72 6.09 -7.91 6.73
CA CYS A 72 5.66 -8.53 7.99
C CYS A 72 4.42 -7.82 8.52
N ALA A 73 4.46 -6.49 8.63
CA ALA A 73 3.33 -5.70 9.10
C ALA A 73 2.07 -5.87 8.23
N VAL A 74 2.22 -5.87 6.90
CA VAL A 74 1.09 -6.06 5.99
C VAL A 74 0.54 -7.48 6.08
N ASP A 75 1.40 -8.51 6.11
CA ASP A 75 0.95 -9.91 6.20
C ASP A 75 0.19 -10.16 7.50
N THR A 76 0.74 -9.69 8.63
CA THR A 76 0.09 -9.79 9.93
C THR A 76 -1.26 -9.08 9.94
N GLY A 77 -1.32 -7.83 9.43
CA GLY A 77 -2.57 -7.07 9.37
C GLY A 77 -3.62 -7.69 8.46
N PHE A 78 -3.23 -8.15 7.28
CA PHE A 78 -4.17 -8.78 6.35
C PHE A 78 -4.69 -10.11 6.86
N ARG A 79 -3.83 -10.97 7.41
CA ARG A 79 -4.25 -12.24 8.01
C ARG A 79 -5.17 -12.03 9.21
N TYR A 80 -4.85 -11.07 10.08
CA TYR A 80 -5.73 -10.71 11.20
C TYR A 80 -7.10 -10.25 10.69
N ALA A 81 -7.15 -9.30 9.76
CA ALA A 81 -8.40 -8.79 9.19
C ALA A 81 -9.24 -9.91 8.56
N ILE A 82 -8.61 -10.81 7.80
CA ILE A 82 -9.28 -11.96 7.17
C ILE A 82 -9.82 -12.92 8.24
N GLY A 83 -9.05 -13.19 9.29
CA GLY A 83 -9.50 -13.99 10.43
C GLY A 83 -10.69 -13.38 11.17
N GLN A 84 -10.86 -12.05 11.11
CA GLN A 84 -12.02 -11.32 11.64
C GLN A 84 -13.17 -11.20 10.62
N GLY A 85 -13.11 -11.91 9.49
CA GLY A 85 -14.16 -11.98 8.48
C GLY A 85 -14.11 -10.87 7.42
N ALA A 86 -12.95 -10.24 7.20
CA ALA A 86 -12.78 -9.34 6.05
C ALA A 86 -12.93 -10.12 4.74
N GLY A 87 -13.79 -9.65 3.86
CA GLY A 87 -13.88 -10.16 2.49
C GLY A 87 -12.97 -9.42 1.51
N ILE A 88 -12.66 -8.15 1.83
CA ILE A 88 -11.73 -7.31 1.09
C ILE A 88 -10.75 -6.70 2.10
N VAL A 89 -9.46 -6.77 1.79
CA VAL A 89 -8.41 -6.06 2.51
C VAL A 89 -7.75 -5.05 1.58
N ALA A 90 -7.60 -3.81 2.05
CA ALA A 90 -6.96 -2.73 1.31
C ALA A 90 -5.78 -2.17 2.10
N ARG A 91 -4.74 -1.68 1.41
CA ARG A 91 -3.56 -1.09 2.03
C ARG A 91 -3.34 0.33 1.56
N THR A 92 -3.04 1.20 2.50
CA THR A 92 -2.32 2.46 2.31
C THR A 92 -1.21 2.56 3.36
N ASP A 93 -0.18 3.38 3.12
CA ASP A 93 0.93 3.51 4.08
C ASP A 93 0.72 4.73 5.00
N ALA A 94 1.42 4.76 6.14
CA ALA A 94 1.22 5.74 7.21
C ALA A 94 1.66 7.19 6.87
N ASP A 95 2.29 7.40 5.72
CA ASP A 95 2.68 8.70 5.16
C ASP A 95 1.90 9.10 3.90
N CYS A 96 0.83 8.36 3.61
CA CYS A 96 0.04 8.49 2.39
C CYS A 96 -1.36 9.05 2.70
N LEU A 97 -1.92 9.84 1.77
CA LEU A 97 -3.25 10.44 1.90
C LEU A 97 -4.22 9.86 0.87
N PRO A 98 -5.04 8.87 1.24
CA PRO A 98 -6.13 8.40 0.39
C PRO A 98 -7.14 9.50 0.13
N ARG A 99 -7.53 9.71 -1.15
CA ARG A 99 -8.57 10.69 -1.47
C ARG A 99 -9.96 10.22 -1.01
N PRO A 100 -10.93 11.12 -0.78
CA PRO A 100 -12.22 10.80 -0.15
C PRO A 100 -13.06 9.68 -0.79
N GLY A 101 -12.83 9.36 -2.07
CA GLY A 101 -13.51 8.25 -2.77
C GLY A 101 -12.76 6.92 -2.76
N TRP A 102 -11.64 6.80 -2.05
CA TRP A 102 -10.74 5.65 -2.16
C TRP A 102 -11.34 4.34 -1.66
N THR A 103 -12.01 4.34 -0.51
CA THR A 103 -12.68 3.15 0.06
C THR A 103 -13.85 2.69 -0.79
N ALA A 104 -14.68 3.64 -1.25
CA ALA A 104 -15.78 3.35 -2.17
C ALA A 104 -15.28 2.73 -3.49
N ALA A 105 -14.18 3.26 -4.05
CA ALA A 105 -13.58 2.72 -5.26
C ALA A 105 -13.01 1.32 -5.07
N ALA A 106 -12.37 1.03 -3.92
CA ALA A 106 -11.88 -0.31 -3.57
C ALA A 106 -13.03 -1.32 -3.49
N ARG A 107 -14.12 -0.95 -2.81
CA ARG A 107 -15.32 -1.77 -2.68
C ARG A 107 -15.99 -2.00 -4.03
N ALA A 108 -16.16 -0.97 -4.85
CA ALA A 108 -16.75 -1.08 -6.18
C ALA A 108 -15.94 -2.00 -7.11
N ALA A 109 -14.62 -1.92 -7.03
CA ALA A 109 -13.75 -2.74 -7.88
C ALA A 109 -13.75 -4.24 -7.53
N LEU A 110 -14.03 -4.59 -6.26
CA LEU A 110 -13.88 -5.95 -5.75
C LEU A 110 -15.15 -6.55 -5.15
N GLY A 111 -16.18 -5.75 -4.91
CA GLY A 111 -17.39 -6.20 -4.20
C GLY A 111 -18.18 -7.30 -4.93
N THR A 112 -18.07 -7.38 -6.24
CA THR A 112 -18.67 -8.42 -7.09
C THR A 112 -17.63 -9.42 -7.63
N ALA A 113 -16.34 -9.15 -7.42
CA ALA A 113 -15.25 -10.01 -7.88
C ALA A 113 -15.09 -11.20 -6.93
N GLY A 114 -15.27 -12.41 -7.42
CA GLY A 114 -15.03 -13.62 -6.61
C GLY A 114 -13.57 -13.71 -6.14
N ARG A 115 -12.61 -13.43 -7.03
CA ARG A 115 -11.15 -13.42 -6.76
C ARG A 115 -10.48 -12.34 -7.58
N GLY A 116 -10.12 -11.22 -6.96
CA GLY A 116 -9.56 -10.08 -7.67
C GLY A 116 -8.61 -9.23 -6.84
N MET A 117 -7.79 -8.45 -7.54
CA MET A 117 -6.90 -7.44 -6.99
C MET A 117 -7.10 -6.12 -7.73
N ALA A 118 -7.28 -5.03 -6.99
CA ALA A 118 -7.32 -3.68 -7.52
C ALA A 118 -6.04 -2.93 -7.15
N CYS A 119 -5.44 -2.27 -8.15
CA CYS A 119 -4.24 -1.47 -8.00
C CYS A 119 -4.59 -0.02 -8.29
N GLY A 120 -4.43 0.86 -7.31
CA GLY A 120 -4.77 2.26 -7.45
C GLY A 120 -3.68 3.12 -8.09
N ARG A 121 -3.95 4.42 -8.19
CA ARG A 121 -3.03 5.44 -8.70
C ARG A 121 -2.35 6.17 -7.57
N ILE A 122 -1.08 6.48 -7.74
CA ILE A 122 -0.33 7.35 -6.83
C ILE A 122 -0.09 8.72 -7.47
N THR A 123 -0.15 9.75 -6.65
CA THR A 123 0.20 11.13 -7.00
C THR A 123 1.12 11.69 -5.93
N ALA A 124 1.88 12.75 -6.21
CA ALA A 124 2.63 13.43 -5.16
C ALA A 124 1.68 14.24 -4.28
N ARG A 125 1.96 14.29 -2.98
CA ARG A 125 1.21 15.07 -1.99
C ARG A 125 1.19 16.56 -2.37
N ARG A 126 0.02 17.19 -2.22
CA ARG A 126 -0.19 18.60 -2.57
C ARG A 126 0.45 19.56 -1.57
N ASP A 127 0.52 19.15 -0.32
CA ASP A 127 1.18 19.88 0.76
C ASP A 127 2.72 19.84 0.68
N GLU A 128 3.27 18.85 -0.07
CA GLU A 128 4.71 18.73 -0.26
C GLU A 128 5.19 19.37 -1.57
N HIS A 129 4.34 19.45 -2.61
CA HIS A 129 4.73 19.88 -3.96
C HIS A 129 3.71 20.78 -4.65
N GLY A 130 4.23 21.84 -5.27
CA GLY A 130 3.49 22.65 -6.22
C GLY A 130 3.18 21.92 -7.55
N PRO A 131 2.47 22.57 -8.48
CA PRO A 131 2.02 21.94 -9.73
C PRO A 131 3.12 21.31 -10.58
N LEU A 132 4.28 21.96 -10.68
CA LEU A 132 5.44 21.46 -11.45
C LEU A 132 6.04 20.20 -10.84
N GLY A 133 6.24 20.16 -9.51
CA GLY A 133 6.77 18.98 -8.84
C GLY A 133 5.81 17.77 -8.96
N ARG A 134 4.50 18.00 -8.91
CA ARG A 134 3.50 16.96 -9.15
C ARG A 134 3.48 16.46 -10.59
N ALA A 135 3.70 17.34 -11.56
CA ALA A 135 3.84 16.94 -12.97
C ALA A 135 5.11 16.09 -13.18
N ALA A 136 6.25 16.51 -12.62
CA ALA A 136 7.49 15.75 -12.66
C ALA A 136 7.34 14.36 -12.01
N PHE A 137 6.68 14.28 -10.84
CA PHE A 137 6.41 12.99 -10.19
C PHE A 137 5.53 12.07 -11.07
N ARG A 138 4.49 12.61 -11.71
CA ARG A 138 3.65 11.84 -12.65
C ARG A 138 4.44 11.29 -13.82
N LEU A 139 5.31 12.11 -14.41
CA LEU A 139 6.19 11.67 -15.49
C LEU A 139 7.12 10.55 -15.04
N LEU A 140 7.76 10.69 -13.87
CA LEU A 140 8.65 9.68 -13.29
C LEU A 140 7.91 8.35 -13.08
N VAL A 141 6.72 8.38 -12.51
CA VAL A 141 5.87 7.19 -12.29
C VAL A 141 5.48 6.54 -13.63
N SER A 142 5.15 7.35 -14.65
CA SER A 142 4.80 6.86 -15.98
C SER A 142 5.98 6.18 -16.67
N LEU A 143 7.17 6.78 -16.61
CA LEU A 143 8.40 6.20 -17.14
C LEU A 143 8.77 4.89 -16.42
N ALA A 144 8.65 4.85 -15.09
CA ALA A 144 8.88 3.64 -14.32
C ALA A 144 7.89 2.52 -14.67
N ALA A 145 6.62 2.86 -14.93
CA ALA A 145 5.60 1.90 -15.38
C ALA A 145 5.91 1.34 -16.77
N LEU A 146 6.33 2.20 -17.71
CA LEU A 146 6.75 1.79 -19.05
C LEU A 146 7.95 0.85 -18.98
N PHE A 147 8.98 1.23 -18.23
CA PHE A 147 10.18 0.41 -18.02
C PHE A 147 9.86 -0.96 -17.38
N GLY A 148 8.93 -0.98 -16.41
CA GLY A 148 8.45 -2.22 -15.80
C GLY A 148 7.79 -3.17 -16.80
N ARG A 149 7.05 -2.63 -17.80
CA ARG A 149 6.43 -3.43 -18.87
C ARG A 149 7.45 -4.08 -19.80
N LEU A 150 8.56 -3.39 -20.05
CA LEU A 150 9.58 -3.83 -21.02
C LEU A 150 10.53 -4.90 -20.45
N ARG A 151 10.57 -5.10 -19.13
CA ARG A 151 11.48 -6.06 -18.49
C ARG A 151 11.18 -7.51 -18.90
N PRO A 152 12.17 -8.26 -19.51
CA PRO A 152 11.99 -9.66 -19.89
C PRO A 152 11.62 -10.59 -18.73
N ALA A 153 12.11 -10.28 -17.51
CA ALA A 153 11.85 -11.05 -16.30
C ALA A 153 10.35 -11.13 -15.90
N HIS A 154 9.50 -10.32 -16.52
CA HIS A 154 8.06 -10.28 -16.26
C HIS A 154 7.22 -10.94 -17.35
N ARG A 155 7.86 -11.55 -18.38
CA ARG A 155 7.16 -12.21 -19.48
C ARG A 155 6.58 -13.58 -19.08
N ARG A 156 5.56 -14.04 -19.83
CA ARG A 156 4.70 -15.22 -19.59
C ARG A 156 5.39 -16.57 -19.34
N ARG A 157 6.67 -16.72 -19.60
CA ARG A 157 7.41 -18.01 -19.53
C ARG A 157 7.49 -18.65 -18.12
N ARG A 158 6.87 -18.07 -17.06
CA ARG A 158 6.97 -18.54 -15.68
C ARG A 158 5.63 -18.93 -15.04
N GLY A 159 4.65 -19.36 -15.82
CA GLY A 159 3.35 -19.78 -15.28
C GLY A 159 2.48 -18.64 -14.74
N TYR A 160 2.66 -17.43 -15.26
CA TYR A 160 1.81 -16.29 -14.90
C TYR A 160 0.55 -16.25 -15.77
N LEU A 161 -0.61 -16.15 -15.14
CA LEU A 161 -1.90 -15.98 -15.81
C LEU A 161 -2.10 -14.53 -16.29
N ALA A 162 -1.66 -13.55 -15.50
CA ALA A 162 -1.79 -12.12 -15.82
C ALA A 162 -0.46 -11.48 -16.25
N PRO A 163 -0.48 -10.45 -17.13
CA PRO A 163 0.68 -9.64 -17.43
C PRO A 163 1.17 -8.88 -16.20
N TYR A 164 2.47 -8.56 -16.18
CA TYR A 164 2.99 -7.67 -15.14
C TYR A 164 2.51 -6.25 -15.36
N ARG A 165 1.87 -5.69 -14.35
CA ARG A 165 1.53 -4.27 -14.28
C ARG A 165 2.17 -3.69 -13.03
N MET A 166 3.02 -2.69 -13.19
CA MET A 166 3.61 -2.00 -12.04
C MET A 166 2.50 -1.37 -11.20
N HIS A 167 2.52 -1.64 -9.91
CA HIS A 167 1.64 -1.02 -8.93
C HIS A 167 2.47 -0.51 -7.76
N ALA A 168 1.93 0.43 -7.02
CA ALA A 168 2.49 0.86 -5.75
C ALA A 168 1.86 -0.01 -4.65
N GLY A 169 2.69 -0.66 -3.84
CA GLY A 169 2.23 -1.54 -2.77
C GLY A 169 1.39 -0.82 -1.71
N ASN A 170 1.62 0.48 -1.55
CA ASN A 170 0.86 1.35 -0.65
C ASN A 170 -0.51 1.82 -1.21
N ASN A 171 -0.98 1.27 -2.34
CA ASN A 171 -2.29 1.58 -2.90
C ASN A 171 -2.85 0.37 -3.63
N MET A 172 -3.33 -0.60 -2.87
CA MET A 172 -3.92 -1.82 -3.40
C MET A 172 -5.08 -2.30 -2.53
N ALA A 173 -5.99 -3.05 -3.15
CA ALA A 173 -7.01 -3.84 -2.47
C ALA A 173 -7.06 -5.24 -3.09
N ILE A 174 -7.39 -6.25 -2.29
CA ILE A 174 -7.46 -7.65 -2.73
C ILE A 174 -8.56 -8.39 -1.97
N THR A 175 -9.21 -9.34 -2.63
CA THR A 175 -10.16 -10.22 -1.97
C THR A 175 -9.44 -11.20 -1.05
N ALA A 176 -10.05 -11.51 0.10
CA ALA A 176 -9.47 -12.37 1.13
C ALA A 176 -9.05 -13.75 0.59
N GLY A 177 -9.91 -14.38 -0.20
CA GLY A 177 -9.61 -15.69 -0.80
C GLY A 177 -8.37 -15.66 -1.70
N LEU A 178 -8.26 -14.65 -2.59
CA LEU A 178 -7.09 -14.52 -3.45
C LEU A 178 -5.81 -14.22 -2.68
N TYR A 179 -5.90 -13.44 -1.59
CA TYR A 179 -4.74 -13.18 -0.72
C TYR A 179 -4.18 -14.45 -0.10
N LEU A 180 -5.07 -15.31 0.42
CA LEU A 180 -4.70 -16.60 1.02
C LEU A 180 -4.14 -17.57 -0.01
N ASP A 181 -4.78 -17.70 -1.18
CA ASP A 181 -4.32 -18.57 -2.27
C ASP A 181 -2.93 -18.18 -2.78
N ALA A 182 -2.65 -16.86 -2.84
CA ALA A 182 -1.34 -16.36 -3.23
C ALA A 182 -0.25 -16.58 -2.15
N GLY A 183 -0.61 -17.15 -0.98
CA GLY A 183 0.31 -17.41 0.12
C GLY A 183 0.71 -16.17 0.92
N GLY A 184 -0.06 -15.08 0.80
CA GLY A 184 0.14 -13.85 1.56
C GLY A 184 1.33 -12.99 1.12
N MET A 185 1.52 -11.88 1.83
CA MET A 185 2.64 -10.97 1.62
C MET A 185 3.96 -11.62 2.07
N PRO A 186 5.04 -11.55 1.27
CA PRO A 186 6.32 -12.12 1.69
C PRO A 186 6.87 -11.43 2.95
N ARG A 187 7.12 -12.21 4.00
CA ARG A 187 7.78 -11.76 5.24
C ARG A 187 9.29 -11.79 5.06
N ARG A 188 9.84 -10.81 4.36
CA ARG A 188 11.27 -10.69 4.06
C ARG A 188 11.64 -9.24 3.76
N PRO A 189 12.95 -8.90 3.80
CA PRO A 189 13.41 -7.61 3.30
C PRO A 189 12.98 -7.37 1.85
N SER A 190 12.70 -6.10 1.50
CA SER A 190 12.28 -5.64 0.16
C SER A 190 13.00 -6.39 -1.01
N PRO A 191 12.38 -6.56 -2.18
CA PRO A 191 11.13 -5.96 -2.64
C PRO A 191 9.90 -6.86 -2.43
N THR A 192 9.10 -6.58 -1.42
CA THR A 192 7.94 -7.40 -1.05
C THR A 192 6.78 -7.26 -2.04
N ASP A 193 6.44 -6.02 -2.45
CA ASP A 193 5.27 -5.74 -3.30
C ASP A 193 5.35 -6.42 -4.66
N ARG A 194 6.53 -6.36 -5.32
CA ARG A 194 6.76 -7.05 -6.59
C ARG A 194 6.70 -8.57 -6.45
N ALA A 195 7.24 -9.10 -5.37
CA ALA A 195 7.20 -10.53 -5.11
C ALA A 195 5.77 -10.99 -4.84
N PHE A 196 4.99 -10.22 -4.09
CA PHE A 196 3.57 -10.48 -3.85
C PHE A 196 2.76 -10.44 -5.15
N LEU A 197 2.88 -9.38 -5.96
CA LEU A 197 2.20 -9.32 -7.25
C LEU A 197 2.50 -10.54 -8.12
N ASN A 198 3.75 -10.99 -8.14
CA ASN A 198 4.13 -12.18 -8.90
C ASN A 198 3.50 -13.48 -8.36
N ARG A 199 3.22 -13.57 -7.05
CA ARG A 199 2.41 -14.66 -6.49
C ARG A 199 0.97 -14.56 -6.98
N VAL A 200 0.32 -13.40 -6.79
CA VAL A 200 -1.06 -13.15 -7.21
C VAL A 200 -1.29 -13.45 -8.70
N ARG A 201 -0.36 -13.04 -9.58
CA ARG A 201 -0.43 -13.29 -11.03
C ARG A 201 -0.46 -14.77 -11.44
N ARG A 202 -0.14 -15.69 -10.53
CA ARG A 202 -0.23 -17.14 -10.79
C ARG A 202 -1.62 -17.70 -10.50
N HIS A 203 -2.44 -16.96 -9.74
CA HIS A 203 -3.74 -17.43 -9.27
C HIS A 203 -4.93 -16.75 -9.96
N THR A 204 -4.73 -15.61 -10.66
CA THR A 204 -5.83 -14.88 -11.29
C THR A 204 -5.39 -14.04 -12.48
N THR A 205 -6.32 -13.81 -13.40
CA THR A 205 -6.24 -12.77 -14.44
C THR A 205 -6.92 -11.47 -13.99
N ALA A 206 -7.74 -11.50 -12.93
CA ALA A 206 -8.54 -10.39 -12.42
C ALA A 206 -7.70 -9.40 -11.58
N ILE A 207 -6.68 -8.80 -12.21
CA ILE A 207 -5.87 -7.73 -11.64
C ILE A 207 -6.19 -6.46 -12.41
N ALA A 208 -7.01 -5.59 -11.80
CA ALA A 208 -7.50 -4.36 -12.42
C ALA A 208 -6.74 -3.13 -11.92
N ARG A 209 -6.59 -2.13 -12.81
CA ARG A 209 -6.23 -0.78 -12.39
C ARG A 209 -7.51 -0.04 -12.03
N CYS A 210 -7.57 0.44 -10.79
CA CYS A 210 -8.70 1.20 -10.28
C CYS A 210 -8.36 2.70 -10.29
N GLU A 211 -8.89 3.45 -11.25
CA GLU A 211 -8.61 4.88 -11.41
C GLU A 211 -9.18 5.71 -10.24
N GLY A 212 -10.23 5.25 -9.59
CA GLY A 212 -10.85 5.91 -8.43
C GLY A 212 -10.06 5.73 -7.13
N MET A 213 -9.22 4.69 -7.02
CA MET A 213 -8.33 4.51 -5.88
C MET A 213 -7.11 5.43 -6.00
N ILE A 214 -7.23 6.67 -5.56
CA ILE A 214 -6.14 7.65 -5.65
C ILE A 214 -5.53 7.88 -4.27
N VAL A 215 -4.20 7.74 -4.17
CA VAL A 215 -3.42 8.02 -2.97
C VAL A 215 -2.37 9.08 -3.28
N GLU A 216 -2.27 10.09 -2.42
CA GLU A 216 -1.20 11.08 -2.47
C GLU A 216 -0.02 10.58 -1.62
N ASN A 217 1.09 10.28 -2.29
CA ASN A 217 2.30 9.73 -1.66
C ASN A 217 3.23 10.81 -1.15
N SER A 218 3.81 10.59 0.01
CA SER A 218 4.98 11.35 0.44
C SER A 218 6.16 11.13 -0.51
N THR A 219 6.86 12.21 -0.79
CA THR A 219 8.04 12.22 -1.67
C THR A 219 9.33 12.44 -0.89
N ARG A 220 9.31 12.13 0.43
CA ARG A 220 10.47 12.30 1.32
C ARG A 220 11.76 11.70 0.78
N ARG A 221 11.69 10.53 0.11
CA ARG A 221 12.85 9.91 -0.54
C ARG A 221 13.41 10.75 -1.68
N LEU A 222 12.52 11.32 -2.48
CA LEU A 222 12.91 12.20 -3.58
C LEU A 222 13.57 13.47 -3.06
N ARG A 223 13.10 14.01 -1.93
CA ARG A 223 13.71 15.16 -1.24
C ARG A 223 15.07 14.80 -0.65
N ALA A 224 15.20 13.63 0.00
CA ALA A 224 16.44 13.22 0.67
C ALA A 224 17.54 12.80 -0.30
N TYR A 225 17.21 12.09 -1.37
CA TYR A 225 18.18 11.47 -2.27
C TYR A 225 18.20 12.07 -3.69
N GLY A 226 17.31 13.00 -4.00
CA GLY A 226 17.10 13.49 -5.37
C GLY A 226 16.59 12.39 -6.32
N VAL A 227 16.44 12.74 -7.60
CA VAL A 227 15.93 11.80 -8.63
C VAL A 227 16.90 10.62 -8.83
N ILE A 228 18.19 10.91 -8.97
CA ILE A 228 19.22 9.89 -9.25
C ILE A 228 19.40 8.96 -8.05
N GLY A 229 19.50 9.51 -6.83
CA GLY A 229 19.63 8.71 -5.61
C GLY A 229 18.40 7.84 -5.36
N THR A 230 17.20 8.36 -5.60
CA THR A 230 15.96 7.57 -5.51
C THR A 230 15.94 6.46 -6.55
N ALA A 231 16.34 6.73 -7.80
CA ALA A 231 16.43 5.70 -8.84
C ALA A 231 17.45 4.61 -8.47
N ARG A 232 18.63 4.98 -7.99
CA ARG A 232 19.64 4.03 -7.47
C ARG A 232 19.10 3.19 -6.33
N TRP A 233 18.43 3.81 -5.34
CA TRP A 233 17.83 3.10 -4.23
C TRP A 233 16.82 2.02 -4.70
N TYR A 234 16.05 2.31 -5.75
CA TYR A 234 15.11 1.33 -6.35
C TYR A 234 15.83 0.24 -7.18
N LEU A 235 16.98 0.52 -7.76
CA LEU A 235 17.78 -0.45 -8.52
C LEU A 235 18.56 -1.38 -7.57
N ASP A 236 19.13 -0.84 -6.50
CA ASP A 236 19.98 -1.55 -5.53
C ASP A 236 19.22 -2.30 -4.44
N LYS A 237 17.90 -2.35 -4.54
CA LYS A 237 17.02 -3.06 -3.60
C LYS A 237 17.36 -4.54 -3.49
N GLY A 238 18.25 -4.87 -2.59
CA GLY A 238 18.71 -6.24 -2.28
C GLY A 238 20.19 -6.33 -1.91
N SER A 239 20.98 -5.29 -2.10
CA SER A 239 22.43 -5.31 -1.80
C SER A 239 22.80 -4.83 -0.39
N GLY A 240 21.84 -4.34 0.41
CA GLY A 240 22.10 -3.85 1.79
C GLY A 240 23.02 -2.64 1.90
N ARG A 241 23.40 -2.02 0.77
CA ARG A 241 24.45 -0.98 0.71
C ARG A 241 23.95 0.47 0.87
N HIS A 242 22.67 0.71 0.94
CA HIS A 242 22.12 2.07 1.12
C HIS A 242 21.35 2.14 2.44
N GLY A 243 21.67 3.18 3.19
CA GLY A 243 21.19 3.44 4.54
C GLY A 243 19.68 3.39 4.74
N GLU A 244 19.26 3.50 5.98
CA GLU A 244 17.88 3.46 6.41
C GLU A 244 17.01 4.45 5.61
N ASP A 245 15.76 4.06 5.35
CA ASP A 245 14.74 4.92 4.71
C ASP A 245 14.67 6.26 5.46
N PRO A 246 14.79 7.43 4.79
CA PRO A 246 14.72 8.73 5.46
C PRO A 246 13.35 8.88 6.10
N ARG A 247 13.34 8.98 7.39
CA ARG A 247 12.12 9.03 8.23
C ARG A 247 12.00 10.35 8.94
#